data_35e59ea4acbbe63a6c7a2facf7b9ab98
#
_entry.id   35e59ea4acbbe63a6c7a2facf7b9ab98
#
_cell.length_a   1.000
_cell.length_b   1.000
_cell.length_c   1.000
_cell.angle_alpha   90.00
_cell.angle_beta   90.00
_cell.angle_gamma   90.00
#
_symmetry.space_group_name_H-M   'P 1'
#
loop_
_entity.id
_entity.type
_entity.pdbx_description
1 polymer ?
#
loop_
_entity_poly.entity_id
_entity_poly.type
_entity_poly.pdbx_seq_one_letter_code
_entity_poly.pdbx_strand_id
1 'polypeptide(L)'
;MKLEKCLFLYGSGKNGKSVFVDIVEALLGKENISHESLSDMCGENGDRSRANLSGKLLNTCSDVAPNAFSGDIFKRISSGEPISTRQLYKDVATLTDYAKMLFCLNELPRTNDKSNGYFRRFQIIPFKVQIPKSEVDPKLAEKIVSTELPGIMNWVLEGRKRLITQSGFTESSLCQKQLEEYRYGSGIRKKIELILPEGFKL
;
A
#
# COMPACT_ATOMS: atom_id res chain seq x y z
N MET A 1 7.98 -17.78 4.41
CA MET A 1 6.60 -17.48 4.77
C MET A 1 6.04 -16.49 3.75
N LYS A 2 4.97 -16.84 3.03
CA LYS A 2 4.29 -15.92 2.12
C LYS A 2 3.14 -15.27 2.87
N LEU A 3 3.21 -13.96 3.11
CA LEU A 3 2.19 -13.21 3.85
C LEU A 3 1.08 -12.67 2.94
N GLU A 4 1.35 -12.55 1.64
CA GLU A 4 0.40 -12.13 0.60
C GLU A 4 -0.36 -10.84 0.94
N LYS A 5 0.34 -9.83 1.45
CA LYS A 5 -0.24 -8.55 1.87
C LYS A 5 0.42 -7.37 1.20
N CYS A 6 -0.40 -6.37 0.84
CA CYS A 6 0.02 -5.01 0.57
C CYS A 6 -0.37 -4.12 1.75
N LEU A 7 0.52 -3.24 2.17
CA LEU A 7 0.28 -2.30 3.25
C LEU A 7 -0.31 -1.01 2.69
N PHE A 8 -1.42 -0.59 3.29
CA PHE A 8 -2.11 0.65 2.96
C PHE A 8 -2.22 1.55 4.19
N LEU A 9 -1.60 2.72 4.14
CA LEU A 9 -1.76 3.78 5.13
C LEU A 9 -2.91 4.68 4.66
N TYR A 10 -4.04 4.61 5.35
CA TYR A 10 -5.29 5.25 4.94
C TYR A 10 -5.68 6.40 5.85
N GLY A 11 -6.02 7.56 5.27
CA GLY A 11 -6.54 8.71 6.02
C GLY A 11 -6.52 10.00 5.23
N SER A 12 -7.33 10.97 5.65
CA SER A 12 -7.70 12.20 4.94
C SER A 12 -6.61 13.28 4.78
N GLY A 13 -5.35 12.97 5.06
CA GLY A 13 -4.25 13.93 5.00
C GLY A 13 -3.90 14.59 6.35
N LYS A 14 -2.73 15.23 6.43
CA LYS A 14 -2.20 15.91 7.63
C LYS A 14 -2.19 15.04 8.89
N ASN A 15 -1.82 13.79 8.79
CA ASN A 15 -1.94 12.77 9.82
C ASN A 15 -0.66 11.92 10.00
N GLY A 16 0.47 12.36 9.45
CA GLY A 16 1.76 11.72 9.67
C GLY A 16 2.10 10.54 8.75
N LYS A 17 1.25 10.17 7.77
CA LYS A 17 1.56 9.08 6.81
C LYS A 17 2.89 9.30 6.09
N SER A 18 3.13 10.52 5.58
CA SER A 18 4.37 10.83 4.85
C SER A 18 5.60 10.72 5.75
N VAL A 19 5.52 11.20 6.99
CA VAL A 19 6.60 11.05 7.98
C VAL A 19 6.94 9.57 8.20
N PHE A 20 5.93 8.72 8.32
CA PHE A 20 6.14 7.27 8.45
C PHE A 20 6.86 6.68 7.23
N VAL A 21 6.45 7.07 6.02
CA VAL A 21 7.08 6.59 4.77
C VAL A 21 8.53 7.07 4.70
N ASP A 22 8.80 8.35 4.95
CA ASP A 22 10.14 8.94 4.91
C ASP A 22 11.11 8.19 5.85
N ILE A 23 10.64 7.84 7.05
CA ILE A 23 11.43 7.06 8.02
C ILE A 23 11.71 5.65 7.49
N VAL A 24 10.72 4.97 6.94
CA VAL A 24 10.89 3.61 6.38
C VAL A 24 11.83 3.62 5.19
N GLU A 25 11.73 4.59 4.30
CA GLU A 25 12.63 4.77 3.16
C GLU A 25 14.07 5.05 3.60
N ALA A 26 14.24 5.92 4.60
CA ALA A 26 15.56 6.19 5.18
C ALA A 26 16.18 4.95 5.82
N LEU A 27 15.36 4.12 6.48
CA LEU A 27 15.82 2.88 7.12
C LEU A 27 16.28 1.83 6.10
N LEU A 28 15.59 1.73 4.97
CA LEU A 28 15.88 0.73 3.93
C LEU A 28 16.95 1.19 2.94
N GLY A 29 17.20 2.51 2.85
CA GLY A 29 18.06 3.14 1.84
C GLY A 29 17.29 3.44 0.56
N LYS A 30 17.43 4.65 0.05
CA LYS A 30 16.66 5.16 -1.11
C LYS A 30 16.90 4.35 -2.37
N GLU A 31 18.09 3.79 -2.54
CA GLU A 31 18.46 2.92 -3.66
C GLU A 31 17.66 1.62 -3.70
N ASN A 32 17.10 1.20 -2.57
CA ASN A 32 16.30 -0.02 -2.42
C ASN A 32 14.79 0.23 -2.55
N ILE A 33 14.40 1.46 -2.89
CA ILE A 33 12.99 1.87 -3.01
C ILE A 33 12.61 2.08 -4.48
N SER A 34 11.37 1.77 -4.82
CA SER A 34 10.70 2.18 -6.06
C SER A 34 9.44 2.98 -5.73
N HIS A 35 8.94 3.76 -6.69
CA HIS A 35 7.81 4.69 -6.47
C HIS A 35 6.72 4.51 -7.55
N GLU A 36 6.40 3.26 -7.87
CA GLU A 36 5.40 2.95 -8.89
C GLU A 36 3.99 3.02 -8.32
N SER A 37 3.07 3.66 -9.05
CA SER A 37 1.67 3.71 -8.66
C SER A 37 0.98 2.37 -8.88
N LEU A 38 -0.07 2.10 -8.08
CA LEU A 38 -0.85 0.88 -8.22
C LEU A 38 -1.60 0.83 -9.56
N SER A 39 -2.09 1.98 -10.03
CA SER A 39 -2.76 2.12 -11.32
C SER A 39 -1.81 1.82 -12.49
N ASP A 40 -0.59 2.33 -12.44
CA ASP A 40 0.40 2.12 -13.50
C ASP A 40 0.83 0.66 -13.56
N MET A 41 1.13 0.05 -12.40
CA MET A 41 1.52 -1.36 -12.34
C MET A 41 0.42 -2.32 -12.81
N CYS A 42 -0.84 -1.99 -12.54
CA CYS A 42 -2.00 -2.82 -12.87
C CYS A 42 -2.70 -2.42 -14.18
N GLY A 43 -2.24 -1.38 -14.86
CA GLY A 43 -2.74 -0.92 -16.15
C GLY A 43 -2.30 -1.80 -17.33
N GLU A 44 -2.81 -1.50 -18.50
CA GLU A 44 -2.53 -2.25 -19.76
C GLU A 44 -1.04 -2.29 -20.10
N ASN A 45 -0.32 -1.19 -19.91
CA ASN A 45 1.14 -1.10 -20.15
C ASN A 45 1.95 -1.22 -18.84
N GLY A 46 1.41 -1.87 -17.82
CA GLY A 46 2.01 -1.95 -16.50
C GLY A 46 3.27 -2.83 -16.42
N ASP A 47 3.60 -3.56 -17.49
CA ASP A 47 4.82 -4.35 -17.61
C ASP A 47 6.09 -3.48 -17.46
N ARG A 48 6.08 -2.23 -17.91
CA ARG A 48 7.19 -1.26 -17.73
C ARG A 48 7.32 -0.82 -16.27
N SER A 49 6.24 -0.38 -15.65
CA SER A 49 6.25 0.01 -14.23
C SER A 49 6.67 -1.17 -13.35
N ARG A 50 6.18 -2.37 -13.64
CA ARG A 50 6.58 -3.57 -12.90
C ARG A 50 8.08 -3.89 -13.04
N ALA A 51 8.73 -3.52 -14.14
CA ALA A 51 10.17 -3.71 -14.31
C ALA A 51 11.00 -2.92 -13.27
N ASN A 52 10.52 -1.77 -12.82
CA ASN A 52 11.18 -0.93 -11.83
C ASN A 52 11.13 -1.51 -10.40
N LEU A 53 10.36 -2.56 -10.17
CA LEU A 53 10.30 -3.28 -8.89
C LEU A 53 11.48 -4.24 -8.71
N SER A 54 12.20 -4.54 -9.78
CA SER A 54 13.31 -5.50 -9.78
C SER A 54 14.45 -5.03 -8.89
N GLY A 55 14.92 -5.90 -8.00
CA GLY A 55 16.04 -5.60 -7.09
C GLY A 55 15.73 -4.57 -6.02
N LYS A 56 14.45 -4.18 -5.85
CA LYS A 56 14.01 -3.28 -4.81
C LYS A 56 13.42 -4.03 -3.63
N LEU A 57 13.58 -3.47 -2.42
CA LEU A 57 13.02 -4.05 -1.19
C LEU A 57 11.56 -3.62 -0.98
N LEU A 58 11.27 -2.35 -1.28
CA LEU A 58 9.97 -1.76 -1.04
C LEU A 58 9.58 -0.85 -2.21
N ASN A 59 8.31 -0.88 -2.57
CA ASN A 59 7.68 0.11 -3.42
C ASN A 59 6.75 0.97 -2.57
N THR A 60 6.98 2.28 -2.58
CA THR A 60 6.15 3.26 -1.89
C THR A 60 5.50 4.18 -2.91
N CYS A 61 4.23 4.48 -2.73
CA CYS A 61 3.57 5.50 -3.55
C CYS A 61 2.50 6.23 -2.73
N SER A 62 2.50 7.54 -2.84
CA SER A 62 1.48 8.41 -2.29
C SER A 62 0.49 8.79 -3.40
N ASP A 63 -0.75 9.12 -3.01
CA ASP A 63 -1.81 9.59 -3.91
C ASP A 63 -2.20 8.62 -5.04
N VAL A 64 -2.47 7.38 -4.64
CA VAL A 64 -3.08 6.41 -5.55
C VAL A 64 -4.49 6.88 -5.90
N ALA A 65 -4.73 7.14 -7.18
CA ALA A 65 -6.06 7.50 -7.67
C ALA A 65 -7.11 6.44 -7.27
N PRO A 66 -8.33 6.83 -6.87
CA PRO A 66 -9.36 5.88 -6.46
C PRO A 66 -9.95 5.07 -7.61
N ASN A 67 -9.34 5.12 -8.79
CA ASN A 67 -9.79 4.40 -9.98
C ASN A 67 -9.65 2.89 -9.80
N ALA A 68 -10.54 2.15 -10.45
CA ALA A 68 -10.45 0.71 -10.50
C ALA A 68 -9.20 0.28 -11.27
N PHE A 69 -8.51 -0.74 -10.75
CA PHE A 69 -7.36 -1.36 -11.39
C PHE A 69 -7.60 -2.87 -11.54
N SER A 70 -6.78 -3.53 -12.34
CA SER A 70 -6.88 -4.97 -12.55
C SER A 70 -6.66 -5.73 -11.24
N GLY A 71 -7.72 -6.33 -10.71
CA GLY A 71 -7.68 -7.13 -9.49
C GLY A 71 -6.77 -8.35 -9.62
N ASP A 72 -6.62 -8.90 -10.81
CA ASP A 72 -5.79 -10.10 -11.03
C ASP A 72 -4.30 -9.77 -10.95
N ILE A 73 -3.86 -8.68 -11.56
CA ILE A 73 -2.46 -8.22 -11.44
C ILE A 73 -2.15 -7.84 -9.98
N PHE A 74 -3.07 -7.13 -9.31
CA PHE A 74 -2.93 -6.81 -7.89
C PHE A 74 -2.77 -8.07 -7.02
N LYS A 75 -3.59 -9.11 -7.26
CA LYS A 75 -3.49 -10.38 -6.54
C LYS A 75 -2.12 -11.04 -6.74
N ARG A 76 -1.62 -11.07 -7.97
CA ARG A 76 -0.31 -11.64 -8.30
C ARG A 76 0.83 -10.88 -7.63
N ILE A 77 0.85 -9.55 -7.73
CA ILE A 77 1.87 -8.69 -7.09
C ILE A 77 1.85 -8.89 -5.57
N SER A 78 0.67 -8.88 -4.95
CA SER A 78 0.54 -9.04 -3.51
C SER A 78 1.00 -10.42 -3.01
N SER A 79 0.82 -11.45 -3.82
CA SER A 79 1.22 -12.83 -3.50
C SER A 79 2.68 -13.12 -3.79
N GLY A 80 3.42 -12.19 -4.43
CA GLY A 80 4.79 -12.45 -4.88
C GLY A 80 4.86 -13.56 -5.93
N GLU A 81 3.83 -13.65 -6.78
CA GLU A 81 3.81 -14.56 -7.93
C GLU A 81 4.64 -13.99 -9.08
N PRO A 82 5.15 -14.84 -9.98
CA PRO A 82 5.84 -14.36 -11.17
C PRO A 82 4.99 -13.41 -11.99
N ILE A 83 5.51 -12.24 -12.33
CA ILE A 83 4.84 -11.22 -13.14
C ILE A 83 5.61 -10.89 -14.40
N SER A 84 4.88 -10.59 -15.46
CA SER A 84 5.46 -10.14 -16.72
C SER A 84 5.95 -8.70 -16.59
N THR A 85 7.18 -8.46 -17.08
CA THR A 85 7.82 -7.15 -17.11
C THR A 85 8.47 -6.90 -18.46
N ARG A 86 8.65 -5.63 -18.82
CA ARG A 86 9.33 -5.24 -20.04
C ARG A 86 10.11 -3.95 -19.83
N GLN A 87 11.41 -4.01 -20.00
CA GLN A 87 12.24 -2.79 -20.06
C GLN A 87 12.20 -2.21 -21.47
N LEU A 88 12.45 -0.90 -21.58
CA LEU A 88 12.49 -0.25 -22.88
C LEU A 88 13.55 -0.89 -23.78
N TYR A 89 13.15 -1.23 -25.01
CA TYR A 89 14.01 -1.92 -26.01
C TYR A 89 14.51 -3.31 -25.62
N LYS A 90 13.84 -3.97 -24.65
CA LYS A 90 14.15 -5.36 -24.27
C LYS A 90 12.94 -6.25 -24.47
N ASP A 91 13.20 -7.53 -24.56
CA ASP A 91 12.16 -8.56 -24.61
C ASP A 91 11.41 -8.64 -23.30
N VAL A 92 10.21 -9.22 -23.37
CA VAL A 92 9.40 -9.51 -22.19
C VAL A 92 10.14 -10.48 -21.28
N ALA A 93 10.27 -10.15 -20.02
CA ALA A 93 10.88 -10.99 -19.00
C ALA A 93 9.89 -11.31 -17.89
N THR A 94 10.18 -12.36 -17.13
CA THR A 94 9.41 -12.72 -15.94
C THR A 94 10.17 -12.30 -14.68
N LEU A 95 9.54 -11.51 -13.84
CA LEU A 95 10.08 -11.07 -12.56
C LEU A 95 9.51 -11.93 -11.43
N THR A 96 10.38 -12.56 -10.64
CA THR A 96 10.00 -13.48 -9.56
C THR A 96 10.32 -12.96 -8.18
N ASP A 97 11.31 -12.06 -8.08
CA ASP A 97 11.71 -11.41 -6.82
C ASP A 97 11.66 -9.90 -7.02
N TYR A 98 10.83 -9.26 -6.21
CA TYR A 98 10.55 -7.84 -6.34
C TYR A 98 10.04 -7.21 -5.05
N ALA A 99 9.98 -5.88 -5.05
CA ALA A 99 9.59 -5.04 -3.94
C ALA A 99 8.27 -5.48 -3.26
N LYS A 100 8.22 -5.32 -1.95
CA LYS A 100 6.94 -5.32 -1.20
C LYS A 100 6.23 -3.98 -1.39
N MET A 101 4.90 -3.97 -1.19
CA MET A 101 4.07 -2.82 -1.54
C MET A 101 3.57 -2.07 -0.31
N LEU A 102 3.80 -0.75 -0.28
CA LEU A 102 3.26 0.20 0.67
C LEU A 102 2.64 1.37 -0.09
N PHE A 103 1.38 1.66 0.19
CA PHE A 103 0.66 2.75 -0.44
C PHE A 103 0.07 3.70 0.59
N CYS A 104 0.19 5.02 0.35
CA CYS A 104 -0.52 6.04 1.10
C CYS A 104 -1.77 6.46 0.33
N LEU A 105 -2.93 6.42 0.99
CA LEU A 105 -4.22 6.68 0.37
C LEU A 105 -5.03 7.68 1.17
N ASN A 106 -5.72 8.58 0.49
CA ASN A 106 -6.78 9.39 1.07
C ASN A 106 -8.17 8.74 0.85
N GLU A 107 -8.29 7.95 -0.22
CA GLU A 107 -9.47 7.14 -0.53
C GLU A 107 -9.02 5.73 -0.92
N LEU A 108 -9.78 4.72 -0.49
CA LEU A 108 -9.51 3.33 -0.88
C LEU A 108 -9.95 3.10 -2.34
N PRO A 109 -9.20 2.26 -3.10
CA PRO A 109 -9.49 2.04 -4.51
C PRO A 109 -10.89 1.48 -4.74
N ARG A 110 -11.56 1.96 -5.77
CA ARG A 110 -12.82 1.36 -6.21
C ARG A 110 -12.57 0.00 -6.84
N THR A 111 -13.39 -0.99 -6.51
CA THR A 111 -13.24 -2.33 -7.06
C THR A 111 -14.57 -2.95 -7.43
N ASN A 112 -14.56 -3.72 -8.52
CA ASN A 112 -15.64 -4.63 -8.87
C ASN A 112 -15.39 -6.05 -8.34
N ASP A 113 -14.17 -6.35 -7.89
CA ASP A 113 -13.83 -7.64 -7.30
C ASP A 113 -14.30 -7.71 -5.85
N LYS A 114 -15.28 -8.58 -5.59
CA LYS A 114 -15.84 -8.81 -4.26
C LYS A 114 -15.31 -10.08 -3.60
N SER A 115 -14.32 -10.70 -4.22
CA SER A 115 -13.78 -11.97 -3.74
C SER A 115 -13.02 -11.81 -2.42
N ASN A 116 -13.06 -12.82 -1.58
CA ASN A 116 -12.20 -12.89 -0.40
C ASN A 116 -10.71 -12.88 -0.80
N GLY A 117 -10.38 -13.45 -1.97
CA GLY A 117 -9.04 -13.44 -2.54
C GLY A 117 -8.48 -12.04 -2.78
N TYR A 118 -9.34 -11.07 -3.12
CA TYR A 118 -8.95 -9.67 -3.27
C TYR A 118 -8.74 -8.99 -1.89
N PHE A 119 -9.78 -8.99 -1.04
CA PHE A 119 -9.76 -8.25 0.22
C PHE A 119 -8.74 -8.78 1.23
N ARG A 120 -8.49 -10.09 1.27
CA ARG A 120 -7.50 -10.67 2.19
C ARG A 120 -6.08 -10.15 1.98
N ARG A 121 -5.79 -9.52 0.84
CA ARG A 121 -4.48 -8.96 0.51
C ARG A 121 -4.24 -7.55 1.04
N PHE A 122 -5.27 -6.91 1.52
CA PHE A 122 -5.17 -5.58 2.10
C PHE A 122 -4.78 -5.67 3.58
N GLN A 123 -3.74 -4.95 3.95
CA GLN A 123 -3.43 -4.61 5.33
C GLN A 123 -3.62 -3.10 5.45
N ILE A 124 -4.77 -2.66 5.99
CA ILE A 124 -5.12 -1.25 6.06
C ILE A 124 -4.85 -0.74 7.47
N ILE A 125 -3.96 0.24 7.59
CA ILE A 125 -3.72 0.97 8.85
C ILE A 125 -4.36 2.34 8.73
N PRO A 126 -5.46 2.61 9.47
CA PRO A 126 -6.13 3.88 9.41
C PRO A 126 -5.43 4.94 10.26
N PHE A 127 -5.08 6.06 9.63
CA PHE A 127 -4.56 7.27 10.25
C PHE A 127 -5.73 8.26 10.45
N LYS A 128 -6.43 8.15 11.57
CA LYS A 128 -7.69 8.87 11.84
C LYS A 128 -7.51 10.25 12.43
N VAL A 129 -6.36 10.51 13.06
CA VAL A 129 -6.08 11.78 13.75
C VAL A 129 -5.48 12.77 12.76
N GLN A 130 -6.10 13.94 12.62
CA GLN A 130 -5.50 15.07 11.93
C GLN A 130 -4.67 15.91 12.91
N ILE A 131 -3.45 16.22 12.51
CA ILE A 131 -2.53 17.01 13.32
C ILE A 131 -2.88 18.51 13.14
N PRO A 132 -3.20 19.25 14.21
CA PRO A 132 -3.45 20.68 14.15
C PRO A 132 -2.24 21.44 13.60
N LYS A 133 -2.48 22.53 12.87
CA LYS A 133 -1.38 23.33 12.28
C LYS A 133 -0.35 23.81 13.31
N SER A 134 -0.76 24.06 14.53
CA SER A 134 0.11 24.48 15.66
C SER A 134 1.05 23.39 16.15
N GLU A 135 0.77 22.11 15.82
CA GLU A 135 1.54 20.95 16.27
C GLU A 135 2.36 20.32 15.14
N VAL A 136 2.24 20.85 13.91
CA VAL A 136 2.98 20.34 12.75
C VAL A 136 4.45 20.73 12.87
N ASP A 137 5.33 19.74 12.96
CA ASP A 137 6.76 19.91 12.78
C ASP A 137 7.16 19.46 11.34
N PRO A 138 7.47 20.40 10.43
CA PRO A 138 7.81 20.06 9.05
C PRO A 138 9.15 19.29 8.92
N LYS A 139 9.98 19.31 9.97
CA LYS A 139 11.28 18.60 10.03
C LYS A 139 11.24 17.34 10.89
N LEU A 140 10.06 16.86 11.24
CA LEU A 140 9.94 15.71 12.15
C LEU A 140 10.64 14.46 11.61
N ALA A 141 10.43 14.13 10.33
CA ALA A 141 11.10 13.00 9.70
C ALA A 141 12.63 13.13 9.73
N GLU A 142 13.17 14.31 9.37
CA GLU A 142 14.62 14.57 9.39
C GLU A 142 15.20 14.41 10.79
N LYS A 143 14.53 14.92 11.82
CA LYS A 143 14.95 14.80 13.23
C LYS A 143 15.00 13.32 13.65
N ILE A 144 13.94 12.59 13.41
CA ILE A 144 13.86 11.16 13.74
C ILE A 144 14.94 10.37 13.00
N VAL A 145 15.10 10.58 11.70
CA VAL A 145 16.09 9.89 10.87
C VAL A 145 17.52 10.17 11.36
N SER A 146 17.82 11.42 11.75
CA SER A 146 19.17 11.79 12.19
C SER A 146 19.56 11.23 13.57
N THR A 147 18.61 10.96 14.45
CA THR A 147 18.90 10.64 15.86
C THR A 147 18.39 9.27 16.31
N GLU A 148 17.34 8.72 15.70
CA GLU A 148 16.59 7.57 16.22
C GLU A 148 16.63 6.33 15.33
N LEU A 149 17.22 6.39 14.13
CA LEU A 149 17.21 5.29 13.18
C LEU A 149 17.68 3.94 13.77
N PRO A 150 18.73 3.86 14.62
CA PRO A 150 19.14 2.61 15.24
C PRO A 150 18.06 2.04 16.18
N GLY A 151 17.36 2.90 16.92
CA GLY A 151 16.24 2.50 17.78
C GLY A 151 15.05 1.98 16.97
N ILE A 152 14.74 2.64 15.85
CA ILE A 152 13.69 2.20 14.93
C ILE A 152 14.04 0.83 14.32
N MET A 153 15.31 0.60 13.95
CA MET A 153 15.73 -0.71 13.46
C MET A 153 15.50 -1.81 14.51
N ASN A 154 15.84 -1.56 15.79
CA ASN A 154 15.54 -2.51 16.86
C ASN A 154 14.05 -2.81 16.97
N TRP A 155 13.20 -1.78 16.91
CA TRP A 155 11.75 -1.95 16.91
C TRP A 155 11.25 -2.79 15.72
N VAL A 156 11.82 -2.59 14.52
CA VAL A 156 11.52 -3.39 13.32
C VAL A 156 11.94 -4.85 13.52
N LEU A 157 13.11 -5.10 14.09
CA LEU A 157 13.61 -6.46 14.39
C LEU A 157 12.71 -7.19 15.41
N GLU A 158 12.22 -6.49 16.42
CA GLU A 158 11.23 -7.03 17.35
C GLU A 158 9.90 -7.37 16.65
N GLY A 159 9.43 -6.48 15.77
CA GLY A 159 8.27 -6.73 14.91
C GLY A 159 8.44 -7.96 14.04
N ARG A 160 9.62 -8.12 13.43
CA ARG A 160 9.97 -9.31 12.63
C ARG A 160 9.98 -10.58 13.47
N LYS A 161 10.56 -10.55 14.68
CA LYS A 161 10.57 -11.68 15.62
C LYS A 161 9.14 -12.10 15.96
N ARG A 162 8.29 -11.14 16.29
CA ARG A 162 6.87 -11.37 16.58
C ARG A 162 6.12 -11.99 15.38
N LEU A 163 6.34 -11.45 14.18
CA LEU A 163 5.75 -11.96 12.93
C LEU A 163 6.09 -13.44 12.70
N ILE A 164 7.35 -13.82 12.92
CA ILE A 164 7.83 -15.20 12.75
C ILE A 164 7.20 -16.11 13.82
N THR A 165 7.23 -15.70 15.08
CA THR A 165 6.69 -16.48 16.20
C THR A 165 5.19 -16.73 16.05
N GLN A 166 4.43 -15.73 15.60
CA GLN A 166 2.98 -15.84 15.40
C GLN A 166 2.61 -16.49 14.05
N SER A 167 3.59 -16.74 13.18
CA SER A 167 3.36 -17.20 11.81
C SER A 167 2.38 -16.31 11.03
N GLY A 168 2.29 -15.02 11.36
CA GLY A 168 1.36 -14.05 10.77
C GLY A 168 1.46 -12.66 11.37
N PHE A 169 0.71 -11.73 10.81
CA PHE A 169 0.60 -10.39 11.36
C PHE A 169 -0.19 -10.40 12.67
N THR A 170 0.18 -9.52 13.59
CA THR A 170 -0.62 -9.28 14.79
C THR A 170 -2.01 -8.76 14.38
N GLU A 171 -3.06 -9.38 14.90
CA GLU A 171 -4.42 -8.94 14.65
C GLU A 171 -4.69 -7.59 15.35
N SER A 172 -5.34 -6.70 14.62
CA SER A 172 -5.78 -5.40 15.12
C SER A 172 -7.25 -5.21 14.78
N SER A 173 -8.07 -5.03 15.80
CA SER A 173 -9.51 -4.77 15.63
C SER A 173 -9.76 -3.51 14.79
N LEU A 174 -8.90 -2.49 14.92
CA LEU A 174 -8.99 -1.27 14.13
C LEU A 174 -8.76 -1.52 12.63
N CYS A 175 -7.74 -2.33 12.30
CA CYS A 175 -7.44 -2.70 10.92
C CYS A 175 -8.52 -3.61 10.33
N GLN A 176 -9.01 -4.57 11.10
CA GLN A 176 -10.11 -5.47 10.70
C GLN A 176 -11.38 -4.67 10.39
N LYS A 177 -11.78 -3.78 11.31
CA LYS A 177 -12.95 -2.90 11.11
C LYS A 177 -12.81 -2.06 9.82
N GLN A 178 -11.62 -1.48 9.57
CA GLN A 178 -11.39 -0.68 8.37
C GLN A 178 -11.47 -1.52 7.08
N LEU A 179 -10.99 -2.76 7.12
CA LEU A 179 -11.10 -3.69 6.00
C LEU A 179 -12.56 -4.08 5.73
N GLU A 180 -13.34 -4.32 6.78
CA GLU A 180 -14.78 -4.61 6.66
C GLU A 180 -15.54 -3.41 6.10
N GLU A 181 -15.31 -2.20 6.61
CA GLU A 181 -15.90 -0.97 6.07
C GLU A 181 -15.57 -0.81 4.58
N TYR A 182 -14.35 -1.09 4.16
CA TYR A 182 -13.97 -1.09 2.75
C TYR A 182 -14.76 -2.13 1.93
N ARG A 183 -14.85 -3.35 2.44
CA ARG A 183 -15.55 -4.47 1.80
C ARG A 183 -17.03 -4.18 1.62
N TYR A 184 -17.70 -3.67 2.64
CA TYR A 184 -19.13 -3.34 2.62
C TYR A 184 -19.41 -2.04 1.87
N GLY A 185 -18.59 -1.00 2.05
CA GLY A 185 -18.73 0.29 1.36
C GLY A 185 -18.66 0.17 -0.16
N SER A 186 -17.81 -0.74 -0.67
CA SER A 186 -17.76 -1.06 -2.10
C SER A 186 -19.05 -1.71 -2.63
N GLY A 187 -19.84 -2.36 -1.74
CA GLY A 187 -21.12 -2.98 -2.08
C GLY A 187 -22.32 -2.04 -2.01
N ILE A 188 -22.34 -1.15 -1.03
CA ILE A 188 -23.46 -0.22 -0.78
C ILE A 188 -23.47 0.91 -1.82
N ARG A 189 -22.32 1.50 -2.16
CA ARG A 189 -22.25 2.54 -3.20
C ARG A 189 -22.85 2.07 -4.52
N LYS A 190 -22.56 0.85 -4.95
CA LYS A 190 -23.13 0.29 -6.19
C LYS A 190 -24.64 0.08 -6.10
N LYS A 191 -25.20 -0.22 -4.92
CA LYS A 191 -26.67 -0.30 -4.73
C LYS A 191 -27.32 1.09 -4.74
N ILE A 192 -26.66 2.10 -4.18
CA ILE A 192 -27.18 3.47 -4.16
C ILE A 192 -27.10 4.09 -5.55
N GLU A 193 -26.00 3.90 -6.30
CA GLU A 193 -25.86 4.37 -7.69
C GLU A 193 -26.90 3.74 -8.64
N LEU A 194 -27.38 2.52 -8.33
CA LEU A 194 -28.46 1.84 -9.09
C LEU A 194 -29.87 2.35 -8.73
N ILE A 195 -30.04 3.03 -7.60
CA ILE A 195 -31.33 3.49 -7.09
C ILE A 195 -31.51 5.00 -7.33
N LEU A 196 -30.41 5.75 -7.45
CA LEU A 196 -30.46 7.19 -7.69
C LEU A 196 -30.61 7.51 -9.20
N PRO A 197 -31.40 8.49 -9.56
CA PRO A 197 -31.52 8.97 -10.96
C PRO A 197 -30.15 9.47 -11.47
N GLU A 198 -29.91 9.29 -12.78
CA GLU A 198 -28.70 9.81 -13.44
C GLU A 198 -28.58 11.33 -13.18
N GLY A 199 -27.46 11.72 -12.55
CA GLY A 199 -27.16 13.13 -12.25
C GLY A 199 -27.04 13.47 -10.78
N PHE A 200 -27.35 12.57 -9.86
CA PHE A 200 -27.13 12.80 -8.42
C PHE A 200 -25.67 12.49 -8.05
N LYS A 201 -24.90 13.52 -7.66
CA LYS A 201 -23.55 13.35 -7.10
C LYS A 201 -23.66 13.22 -5.58
N LEU A 202 -23.18 12.09 -5.03
CA LEU A 202 -22.93 11.90 -3.61
C LEU A 202 -21.61 12.56 -3.21
#